data_6d74e682bb97d8f5424e080e8d150d90
#
_entry.id   6d74e682bb97d8f5424e080e8d150d90
#
_cell.length_a   1.000
_cell.length_b   1.000
_cell.length_c   1.000
_cell.angle_alpha   90.00
_cell.angle_beta   90.00
_cell.angle_gamma   90.00
#
_symmetry.space_group_name_H-M   'P 1'
#
loop_
_entity.id
_entity.type
_entity.pdbx_description
1 polymer ?
#
loop_
_entity_poly.entity_id
_entity_poly.type
_entity_poly.pdbx_seq_one_letter_code
_entity_poly.pdbx_strand_id
1 'polypeptide(L)'
;MANNPRYQNGNLRRKHRARMKAMGLPCHICGRPIHYDEPSDSKHPFSFVIDEVIPISKAEKFGYNSRREAAEDWNNLAPAHYACNAMKSNHLPSERKVAVVQMQHKADGEW
;
A
#
# COMPACT_ATOMS: atom_id res chain seq x y z
N MET A 1 -11.92 2.09 15.94
CA MET A 1 -12.88 1.13 15.71
C MET A 1 -12.36 -0.26 15.73
N ALA A 2 -12.96 -1.02 16.58
CA ALA A 2 -12.50 -2.38 16.79
C ALA A 2 -12.62 -3.26 15.55
N ASN A 3 -13.45 -2.86 14.61
CA ASN A 3 -13.75 -3.72 13.48
C ASN A 3 -12.89 -3.50 12.25
N ASN A 4 -11.91 -2.61 12.33
CA ASN A 4 -11.04 -2.40 11.19
C ASN A 4 -10.06 -3.58 11.07
N PRO A 5 -10.12 -4.35 9.97
CA PRO A 5 -9.27 -5.55 9.84
C PRO A 5 -7.78 -5.26 9.90
N ARG A 6 -7.37 -4.07 9.53
CA ARG A 6 -5.95 -3.71 9.54
C ARG A 6 -5.35 -3.78 10.93
N TYR A 7 -6.16 -3.66 11.95
CA TYR A 7 -5.67 -3.57 13.32
C TYR A 7 -6.00 -4.80 14.16
N GLN A 8 -6.57 -5.85 13.55
CA GLN A 8 -6.96 -7.03 14.30
C GLN A 8 -5.79 -7.95 14.64
N ASN A 9 -4.70 -7.84 13.90
CA ASN A 9 -3.52 -8.66 14.16
C ASN A 9 -2.28 -7.78 14.11
N GLY A 10 -2.00 -7.12 15.23
CA GLY A 10 -0.88 -6.19 15.31
C GLY A 10 0.48 -6.86 15.13
N ASN A 11 0.62 -8.11 15.61
CA ASN A 11 1.89 -8.81 15.44
C ASN A 11 2.18 -9.10 13.98
N LEU A 12 1.19 -9.58 13.25
CA LEU A 12 1.38 -9.87 11.84
C LEU A 12 1.70 -8.60 11.06
N ARG A 13 1.00 -7.51 11.38
CA ARG A 13 1.24 -6.26 10.68
C ARG A 13 2.64 -5.74 10.96
N ARG A 14 3.11 -5.86 12.19
CA ARG A 14 4.49 -5.47 12.51
C ARG A 14 5.51 -6.31 11.76
N LYS A 15 5.25 -7.60 11.62
CA LYS A 15 6.13 -8.49 10.84
C LYS A 15 6.16 -8.08 9.38
N HIS A 16 5.01 -7.76 8.81
CA HIS A 16 4.94 -7.29 7.42
C HIS A 16 5.71 -5.98 7.26
N ARG A 17 5.54 -5.05 8.18
CA ARG A 17 6.27 -3.78 8.12
C ARG A 17 7.77 -4.00 8.19
N ALA A 18 8.21 -4.81 9.12
CA ALA A 18 9.65 -5.07 9.28
C ALA A 18 10.22 -5.72 8.03
N ARG A 19 9.48 -6.66 7.45
CA ARG A 19 9.93 -7.34 6.24
C ARG A 19 10.04 -6.38 5.07
N MET A 20 9.04 -5.53 4.87
CA MET A 20 9.08 -4.55 3.79
C MET A 20 10.20 -3.55 3.98
N LYS A 21 10.40 -3.07 5.21
CA LYS A 21 11.49 -2.14 5.50
C LYS A 21 12.84 -2.77 5.20
N ALA A 22 13.02 -4.03 5.58
CA ALA A 22 14.27 -4.74 5.32
C ALA A 22 14.53 -4.90 3.83
N MET A 23 13.47 -5.06 3.03
CA MET A 23 13.61 -5.17 1.59
C MET A 23 13.95 -3.83 0.93
N GLY A 24 13.57 -2.72 1.55
CA GLY A 24 13.93 -1.40 1.05
C GLY A 24 13.38 -1.05 -0.31
N LEU A 25 12.24 -1.61 -0.69
CA LEU A 25 11.68 -1.40 -2.01
C LEU A 25 11.13 0.02 -2.17
N PRO A 26 11.10 0.53 -3.40
CA PRO A 26 10.47 1.83 -3.64
C PRO A 26 8.95 1.74 -3.55
N CYS A 27 8.31 2.91 -3.54
CA CYS A 27 6.86 3.00 -3.54
C CYS A 27 6.30 2.29 -4.76
N HIS A 28 5.36 1.36 -4.55
CA HIS A 28 4.80 0.62 -5.68
C HIS A 28 3.87 1.47 -6.53
N ILE A 29 3.48 2.64 -6.03
CA ILE A 29 2.59 3.52 -6.77
C ILE A 29 3.37 4.47 -7.68
N CYS A 30 4.39 5.14 -7.15
CA CYS A 30 5.11 6.14 -7.94
C CYS A 30 6.55 5.74 -8.30
N GLY A 31 7.06 4.67 -7.72
CA GLY A 31 8.39 4.16 -8.07
C GLY A 31 9.55 4.87 -7.41
N ARG A 32 9.31 5.88 -6.59
CA ARG A 32 10.38 6.62 -5.94
C ARG A 32 10.76 5.98 -4.61
N PRO A 33 11.97 6.24 -4.14
CA PRO A 33 12.40 5.69 -2.85
C PRO A 33 11.51 6.14 -1.72
N ILE A 34 11.35 5.26 -0.74
CA ILE A 34 10.54 5.52 0.45
C ILE A 34 11.47 5.90 1.60
N HIS A 35 11.07 6.88 2.39
CA HIS A 35 11.79 7.28 3.60
C HIS A 35 11.36 6.39 4.76
N TYR A 36 11.97 5.21 4.86
CA TYR A 36 11.56 4.21 5.84
C TYR A 36 11.82 4.60 7.28
N ASP A 37 12.70 5.59 7.50
CA ASP A 37 13.06 6.00 8.84
C ASP A 37 12.20 7.13 9.38
N GLU A 38 11.32 7.68 8.56
CA GLU A 38 10.44 8.75 8.99
C GLU A 38 9.15 8.21 9.60
N PRO A 39 8.55 8.95 10.53
CA PRO A 39 7.23 8.55 11.03
C PRO A 39 6.20 8.50 9.91
N SER A 40 5.33 7.51 9.98
CA SER A 40 4.29 7.31 8.94
C SER A 40 3.10 8.20 9.25
N ASP A 41 3.17 9.46 8.83
CA ASP A 41 2.08 10.40 9.10
C ASP A 41 2.03 11.47 8.03
N SER A 42 1.04 12.35 8.13
CA SER A 42 0.78 13.37 7.11
C SER A 42 1.87 14.43 7.00
N LYS A 43 2.70 14.55 8.03
CA LYS A 43 3.81 15.51 7.99
C LYS A 43 5.01 14.97 7.23
N HIS A 44 4.99 13.69 6.91
CA HIS A 44 6.07 13.03 6.20
C HIS A 44 5.51 12.33 4.97
N PRO A 45 5.27 13.08 3.89
CA PRO A 45 4.57 12.52 2.71
C PRO A 45 5.30 11.38 2.04
N PHE A 46 6.61 11.30 2.19
CA PHE A 46 7.39 10.20 1.58
C PHE A 46 7.68 9.07 2.55
N SER A 47 7.02 9.08 3.70
CA SER A 47 7.19 8.03 4.70
C SER A 47 6.51 6.74 4.26
N PHE A 48 6.86 5.66 4.95
CA PHE A 48 6.43 4.32 4.60
C PHE A 48 5.07 3.99 5.20
N VAL A 49 4.20 3.46 4.37
CA VAL A 49 2.96 2.80 4.81
C VAL A 49 2.81 1.51 4.05
N ILE A 50 2.09 0.55 4.63
CA ILE A 50 1.69 -0.67 3.94
C ILE A 50 0.39 -0.37 3.22
N ASP A 51 0.35 -0.66 1.92
CA ASP A 51 -0.83 -0.45 1.10
C ASP A 51 -1.44 -1.80 0.73
N GLU A 52 -2.75 -1.92 0.83
CA GLU A 52 -3.46 -3.06 0.26
C GLU A 52 -3.73 -2.76 -1.20
N VAL A 53 -3.12 -3.54 -2.09
CA VAL A 53 -3.27 -3.33 -3.53
C VAL A 53 -4.74 -3.42 -3.92
N ILE A 54 -5.41 -4.48 -3.45
CA ILE A 54 -6.86 -4.55 -3.56
C ILE A 54 -7.42 -4.02 -2.25
N PRO A 55 -8.15 -2.90 -2.29
CA PRO A 55 -8.69 -2.33 -1.06
C PRO A 55 -9.56 -3.33 -0.30
N ILE A 56 -9.47 -3.31 1.02
CA ILE A 56 -10.23 -4.28 1.82
C ILE A 56 -11.73 -4.12 1.63
N SER A 57 -12.20 -2.94 1.26
CA SER A 57 -13.62 -2.72 0.98
C SER A 57 -14.09 -3.49 -0.25
N LYS A 58 -13.17 -3.96 -1.09
CA LYS A 58 -13.49 -4.70 -2.31
C LYS A 58 -13.02 -6.14 -2.25
N ALA A 59 -12.64 -6.60 -1.06
CA ALA A 59 -12.00 -7.91 -0.91
C ALA A 59 -12.84 -9.04 -1.48
N GLU A 60 -14.11 -9.09 -1.13
CA GLU A 60 -14.95 -10.21 -1.56
C GLU A 60 -15.17 -10.23 -3.06
N LYS A 61 -15.19 -9.07 -3.67
CA LYS A 61 -15.35 -8.95 -5.10
C LYS A 61 -14.19 -9.60 -5.87
N PHE A 62 -13.04 -9.66 -5.22
CA PHE A 62 -11.82 -10.17 -5.86
C PHE A 62 -11.37 -11.52 -5.28
N GLY A 63 -12.30 -12.25 -4.67
CA GLY A 63 -12.05 -13.63 -4.30
C GLY A 63 -11.62 -13.87 -2.88
N TYR A 64 -11.50 -12.85 -2.06
CA TYR A 64 -11.18 -13.04 -0.66
C TYR A 64 -12.45 -13.43 0.12
N ASN A 65 -12.28 -14.28 1.10
CA ASN A 65 -13.41 -14.70 1.94
C ASN A 65 -13.81 -13.63 2.94
N SER A 66 -12.92 -12.70 3.25
CA SER A 66 -13.21 -11.64 4.22
C SER A 66 -12.27 -10.47 4.00
N ARG A 67 -12.62 -9.34 4.59
CA ARG A 67 -11.74 -8.17 4.57
C ARG A 67 -10.45 -8.43 5.32
N ARG A 68 -10.53 -9.21 6.39
CA ARG A 68 -9.36 -9.55 7.18
C ARG A 68 -8.38 -10.35 6.34
N GLU A 69 -8.86 -11.28 5.56
CA GLU A 69 -8.00 -12.08 4.70
C GLU A 69 -7.23 -11.17 3.73
N ALA A 70 -7.91 -10.22 3.12
CA ALA A 70 -7.25 -9.29 2.21
C ALA A 70 -6.22 -8.41 2.92
N ALA A 71 -6.52 -8.00 4.15
CA ALA A 71 -5.62 -7.16 4.92
C ALA A 71 -4.37 -7.91 5.39
N GLU A 72 -4.45 -9.22 5.54
CA GLU A 72 -3.34 -10.02 6.06
C GLU A 72 -2.56 -10.74 4.97
N ASP A 73 -3.06 -10.78 3.75
CA ASP A 73 -2.41 -11.50 2.67
C ASP A 73 -1.17 -10.75 2.19
N TRP A 74 -0.01 -11.32 2.45
CA TRP A 74 1.25 -10.73 2.02
C TRP A 74 1.24 -10.36 0.53
N ASN A 75 0.61 -11.20 -0.29
CA ASN A 75 0.58 -10.98 -1.73
C ASN A 75 -0.30 -9.81 -2.14
N ASN A 76 -1.12 -9.31 -1.22
CA ASN A 76 -1.94 -8.13 -1.47
C ASN A 76 -1.35 -6.87 -0.84
N LEU A 77 -0.17 -6.96 -0.26
CA LEU A 77 0.45 -5.85 0.45
C LEU A 77 1.68 -5.36 -0.31
N ALA A 78 1.88 -4.06 -0.30
CA ALA A 78 3.03 -3.46 -0.96
C ALA A 78 3.41 -2.17 -0.24
N PRO A 79 4.70 -1.80 -0.28
CA PRO A 79 5.12 -0.56 0.36
C PRO A 79 4.74 0.65 -0.50
N ALA A 80 4.36 1.73 0.16
CA ALA A 80 3.96 2.95 -0.53
C ALA A 80 4.33 4.17 0.31
N HIS A 81 4.38 5.32 -0.34
CA HIS A 81 4.46 6.59 0.35
C HIS A 81 3.14 6.90 1.03
N TYR A 82 3.22 7.56 2.17
CA TYR A 82 2.01 8.02 2.86
C TYR A 82 1.12 8.83 1.92
N ALA A 83 1.71 9.80 1.22
CA ALA A 83 0.95 10.67 0.33
C ALA A 83 0.35 9.90 -0.85
N CYS A 84 1.11 8.97 -1.42
CA CYS A 84 0.61 8.19 -2.55
C CYS A 84 -0.54 7.30 -2.13
N ASN A 85 -0.44 6.70 -0.95
CA ASN A 85 -1.51 5.85 -0.44
C ASN A 85 -2.76 6.67 -0.13
N ALA A 86 -2.58 7.87 0.40
CA ALA A 86 -3.71 8.75 0.68
C ALA A 86 -4.43 9.15 -0.60
N MET A 87 -3.67 9.44 -1.65
CA MET A 87 -4.26 9.78 -2.95
C MET A 87 -4.96 8.60 -3.60
N LYS A 88 -4.42 7.41 -3.40
CA LYS A 88 -5.04 6.19 -3.92
C LYS A 88 -6.39 5.94 -3.28
N SER A 89 -6.48 6.22 -1.98
CA SER A 89 -7.69 5.94 -1.23
C SER A 89 -8.11 4.48 -1.44
N ASN A 90 -9.33 4.19 -1.87
CA ASN A 90 -9.77 2.81 -2.10
C ASN A 90 -9.90 2.48 -3.58
N HIS A 91 -9.22 3.23 -4.43
CA HIS A 91 -9.27 2.97 -5.86
C HIS A 91 -8.36 1.81 -6.23
N LEU A 92 -8.82 1.00 -7.17
CA LEU A 92 -7.99 -0.06 -7.76
C LEU A 92 -6.98 0.58 -8.71
N PRO A 93 -5.87 -0.12 -8.97
CA PRO A 93 -4.91 0.38 -9.96
C PRO A 93 -5.54 0.73 -11.30
N SER A 94 -6.50 -0.06 -11.76
CA SER A 94 -7.16 0.20 -13.03
C SER A 94 -8.03 1.46 -12.98
N GLU A 95 -8.51 1.83 -11.81
CA GLU A 95 -9.37 3.00 -11.65
C GLU A 95 -8.59 4.30 -11.60
N ARG A 96 -7.30 4.24 -11.33
CA ARG A 96 -6.44 5.41 -11.31
C ARG A 96 -5.38 5.32 -12.38
N LYS A 97 -5.69 4.60 -13.44
CA LYS A 97 -4.70 4.32 -14.47
C LYS A 97 -4.17 5.56 -15.16
N VAL A 98 -4.98 6.60 -15.24
CA VAL A 98 -4.53 7.82 -15.92
C VAL A 98 -3.32 8.40 -15.22
N ALA A 99 -3.40 8.57 -13.91
CA ALA A 99 -2.27 9.10 -13.16
C ALA A 99 -1.09 8.13 -13.19
N VAL A 100 -1.37 6.84 -13.04
CA VAL A 100 -0.32 5.85 -13.04
C VAL A 100 0.38 5.79 -14.39
N VAL A 101 -0.39 5.81 -15.47
CA VAL A 101 0.18 5.78 -16.81
C VAL A 101 1.09 6.97 -17.04
N GLN A 102 0.66 8.16 -16.61
CA GLN A 102 1.49 9.34 -16.78
C GLN A 102 2.80 9.22 -16.04
N MET A 103 2.75 8.68 -14.84
CA MET A 103 3.97 8.47 -14.07
C MET A 103 4.87 7.44 -14.73
N GLN A 104 4.28 6.38 -15.26
CA GLN A 104 5.05 5.36 -15.95
C GLN A 104 5.74 5.91 -17.17
N HIS A 105 5.05 6.76 -17.92
CA HIS A 105 5.67 7.37 -19.08
C HIS A 105 6.85 8.23 -18.70
N LYS A 106 6.72 8.95 -17.59
CA LYS A 106 7.84 9.76 -17.13
C LYS A 106 9.02 8.92 -16.72
N ALA A 107 8.74 7.76 -16.21
CA ALA A 107 9.78 6.83 -15.82
C ALA A 107 10.28 6.04 -17.01
N ASP A 108 9.89 6.44 -18.18
CA ASP A 108 10.30 5.79 -19.41
C ASP A 108 9.88 4.34 -19.47
N GLY A 109 8.75 4.08 -18.90
CA GLY A 109 8.21 2.73 -18.94
C GLY A 109 8.87 1.78 -17.98
N GLU A 110 9.65 2.26 -17.08
CA GLU A 110 10.32 1.40 -16.13
C GLU A 110 9.45 0.88 -15.04
N TRP A 111 8.26 1.16 -15.05
CA TRP A 111 7.36 0.73 -14.00
C TRP A 111 7.10 -0.76 -14.02
#